data_26eee4e9966fc199505e7c752dafb725
#
_entry.id   26eee4e9966fc199505e7c752dafb725
#
_cell.length_a   1.000
_cell.length_b   1.000
_cell.length_c   1.000
_cell.angle_alpha   90.00
_cell.angle_beta   90.00
_cell.angle_gamma   90.00
#
_symmetry.space_group_name_H-M   'P 1'
#
loop_
_entity.id
_entity.type
_entity.pdbx_description
1 polymer ?
#
loop_
_entity_poly.entity_id
_entity_poly.type
_entity_poly.pdbx_seq_one_letter_code
_entity_poly.pdbx_strand_id
1 'polypeptide(L)'
;SLTAIVLAIVLGGAMGILIAEVDRMAQPTLLVVNFLYTIPSIAMFGFLLPFSGIGNTTAIIALTLYALLPMVKNTHTGLKNVDPLLIEAAVGMGSTRFQVLRRIALPLAMPVILAGIRNMTTMTIALAGIASFIGAGGLGIAIYRGITTNNAALAFDGSLLIACLALLADTVLARLEKRVFLRRSDTRGRRRRSWRRLAAISLALVAAGGAYAFFQSTKAAV
;
A
#
# COMPACT_ATOMS: atom_id res chain seq x y z
N SER A 1 4.94 10.95 0.53
CA SER A 1 4.45 9.56 0.47
C SER A 1 5.57 8.53 0.42
N LEU A 2 6.63 8.71 -0.39
CA LEU A 2 7.76 7.76 -0.47
C LEU A 2 8.43 7.52 0.87
N THR A 3 8.68 8.55 1.66
CA THR A 3 9.27 8.43 3.01
C THR A 3 8.40 7.57 3.94
N ALA A 4 7.07 7.79 3.92
CA ALA A 4 6.14 6.99 4.71
C ALA A 4 6.14 5.50 4.28
N ILE A 5 6.19 5.23 2.97
CA ILE A 5 6.27 3.87 2.43
C ILE A 5 7.55 3.17 2.90
N VAL A 6 8.71 3.84 2.80
CA VAL A 6 9.99 3.26 3.25
C VAL A 6 9.98 3.00 4.75
N LEU A 7 9.49 3.95 5.56
CA LEU A 7 9.33 3.76 7.01
C LEU A 7 8.41 2.59 7.34
N ALA A 8 7.28 2.47 6.64
CA ALA A 8 6.35 1.36 6.85
C ALA A 8 6.93 0.00 6.44
N ILE A 9 7.74 -0.06 5.37
CA ILE A 9 8.45 -1.30 4.98
C ILE A 9 9.43 -1.73 6.08
N VAL A 10 10.23 -0.78 6.58
CA VAL A 10 11.24 -1.09 7.60
C VAL A 10 10.58 -1.46 8.94
N LEU A 11 9.71 -0.59 9.45
CA LEU A 11 9.07 -0.79 10.75
C LEU A 11 8.06 -1.94 10.71
N GLY A 12 7.16 -1.93 9.72
CA GLY A 12 6.13 -2.97 9.57
C GLY A 12 6.69 -4.32 9.20
N GLY A 13 7.75 -4.35 8.36
CA GLY A 13 8.48 -5.58 8.04
C GLY A 13 9.18 -6.17 9.26
N ALA A 14 9.92 -5.35 10.01
CA ALA A 14 10.57 -5.78 11.25
C ALA A 14 9.56 -6.28 12.30
N MET A 15 8.47 -5.53 12.53
CA MET A 15 7.39 -5.95 13.42
C MET A 15 6.74 -7.26 12.96
N GLY A 16 6.45 -7.38 11.66
CA GLY A 16 5.86 -8.59 11.09
C GLY A 16 6.74 -9.83 11.26
N ILE A 17 8.07 -9.68 11.12
CA ILE A 17 9.04 -10.76 11.39
C ILE A 17 9.06 -11.10 12.88
N LEU A 18 9.13 -10.10 13.75
CA LEU A 18 9.16 -10.30 15.21
C LEU A 18 7.94 -11.08 15.71
N ILE A 19 6.74 -10.69 15.27
CA ILE A 19 5.50 -11.38 15.69
C ILE A 19 5.33 -12.75 15.02
N ALA A 20 6.02 -13.02 13.91
CA ALA A 20 6.04 -14.34 13.31
C ALA A 20 6.93 -15.33 14.09
N GLU A 21 8.00 -14.83 14.71
CA GLU A 21 8.91 -15.61 15.56
C GLU A 21 8.39 -15.80 16.99
N VAL A 22 7.63 -14.81 17.50
CA VAL A 22 7.12 -14.79 18.88
C VAL A 22 5.59 -14.78 18.88
N ASP A 23 4.97 -15.96 18.86
CA ASP A 23 3.51 -16.13 18.76
C ASP A 23 2.72 -15.37 19.83
N ARG A 24 3.25 -15.27 21.06
CA ARG A 24 2.60 -14.53 22.14
C ARG A 24 2.41 -13.04 21.85
N MET A 25 3.26 -12.45 21.01
CA MET A 25 3.17 -11.04 20.63
C MET A 25 2.30 -10.80 19.39
N ALA A 26 1.95 -11.85 18.64
CA ALA A 26 1.22 -11.71 17.39
C ALA A 26 -0.18 -11.12 17.62
N GLN A 27 -0.97 -11.70 18.52
CA GLN A 27 -2.33 -11.26 18.82
C GLN A 27 -2.39 -9.80 19.33
N PRO A 28 -1.66 -9.42 20.41
CA PRO A 28 -1.75 -8.06 20.92
C PRO A 28 -1.23 -7.03 19.90
N THR A 29 -0.15 -7.33 19.16
CA THR A 29 0.37 -6.40 18.14
C THR A 29 -0.63 -6.20 17.00
N LEU A 30 -1.21 -7.28 16.48
CA LEU A 30 -2.22 -7.18 15.44
C LEU A 30 -3.48 -6.46 15.90
N LEU A 31 -3.90 -6.62 17.18
CA LEU A 31 -5.02 -5.87 17.75
C LEU A 31 -4.74 -4.37 17.79
N VAL A 32 -3.55 -3.96 18.27
CA VAL A 32 -3.17 -2.54 18.32
C VAL A 32 -3.12 -1.94 16.92
N VAL A 33 -2.47 -2.61 15.97
CA VAL A 33 -2.35 -2.11 14.60
C VAL A 33 -3.70 -2.07 13.90
N ASN A 34 -4.58 -3.06 14.12
CA ASN A 34 -5.95 -3.05 13.62
C ASN A 34 -6.76 -1.90 14.24
N PHE A 35 -6.65 -1.65 15.55
CA PHE A 35 -7.32 -0.54 16.20
C PHE A 35 -6.92 0.80 15.58
N LEU A 36 -5.62 1.05 15.41
CA LEU A 36 -5.13 2.26 14.74
C LEU A 36 -5.69 2.43 13.33
N TYR A 37 -5.86 1.33 12.61
CA TYR A 37 -6.41 1.35 11.26
C TYR A 37 -7.91 1.63 11.19
N THR A 38 -8.67 1.36 12.26
CA THR A 38 -10.11 1.69 12.31
C THR A 38 -10.39 3.18 12.47
N ILE A 39 -9.40 3.96 12.92
CA ILE A 39 -9.54 5.41 13.05
C ILE A 39 -9.67 6.01 11.63
N PRO A 40 -10.69 6.84 11.35
CA PRO A 40 -10.80 7.53 10.06
C PRO A 40 -9.55 8.36 9.75
N SER A 41 -9.07 8.34 8.50
CA SER A 41 -7.81 9.00 8.13
C SER A 41 -7.80 10.50 8.45
N ILE A 42 -8.90 11.20 8.19
CA ILE A 42 -9.03 12.63 8.53
C ILE A 42 -8.94 12.85 10.03
N ALA A 43 -9.58 11.99 10.84
CA ALA A 43 -9.51 12.07 12.30
C ALA A 43 -8.10 11.82 12.81
N MET A 44 -7.37 10.86 12.24
CA MET A 44 -5.97 10.58 12.59
C MET A 44 -5.08 11.80 12.28
N PHE A 45 -5.27 12.43 11.12
CA PHE A 45 -4.55 13.66 10.82
C PHE A 45 -4.84 14.74 11.86
N GLY A 46 -6.12 14.97 12.20
CA GLY A 46 -6.53 15.94 13.23
C GLY A 46 -5.93 15.64 14.60
N PHE A 47 -5.92 14.36 15.01
CA PHE A 47 -5.34 13.92 16.27
C PHE A 47 -3.83 14.19 16.38
N LEU A 48 -3.10 14.06 15.28
CA LEU A 48 -1.65 14.27 15.25
C LEU A 48 -1.24 15.75 15.17
N LEU A 49 -2.13 16.65 14.74
CA LEU A 49 -1.82 18.08 14.59
C LEU A 49 -1.21 18.74 15.84
N PRO A 50 -1.73 18.55 17.07
CA PRO A 50 -1.18 19.16 18.26
C PRO A 50 0.25 18.71 18.57
N PHE A 51 0.65 17.50 18.12
CA PHE A 51 1.95 16.89 18.41
C PHE A 51 3.00 17.16 17.35
N SER A 52 2.61 17.21 16.09
CA SER A 52 3.55 17.27 14.95
C SER A 52 3.36 18.49 14.05
N GLY A 53 2.39 19.35 14.35
CA GLY A 53 2.09 20.58 13.61
C GLY A 53 1.38 20.31 12.28
N ILE A 54 1.08 21.40 11.57
CA ILE A 54 0.44 21.37 10.24
C ILE A 54 1.50 21.06 9.18
N GLY A 55 1.18 20.18 8.21
CA GLY A 55 2.00 19.97 7.02
C GLY A 55 2.56 18.56 6.84
N ASN A 56 3.71 18.50 6.18
CA ASN A 56 4.27 17.23 5.70
C ASN A 56 4.67 16.24 6.81
N THR A 57 5.11 16.72 7.96
CA THR A 57 5.54 15.86 9.07
C THR A 57 4.38 15.02 9.58
N THR A 58 3.26 15.67 9.89
CA THR A 58 2.03 15.00 10.33
C THR A 58 1.51 14.02 9.28
N ALA A 59 1.55 14.42 8.01
CA ALA A 59 1.19 13.55 6.90
C ALA A 59 2.07 12.29 6.84
N ILE A 60 3.39 12.42 6.99
CA ILE A 60 4.31 11.27 6.96
C ILE A 60 4.03 10.34 8.13
N ILE A 61 3.84 10.85 9.34
CA ILE A 61 3.54 10.02 10.52
C ILE A 61 2.23 9.25 10.31
N ALA A 62 1.15 9.93 9.96
CA ALA A 62 -0.15 9.29 9.76
C ALA A 62 -0.12 8.26 8.64
N LEU A 63 0.46 8.60 7.49
CA LEU A 63 0.58 7.67 6.36
C LEU A 63 1.42 6.44 6.72
N THR A 64 2.47 6.61 7.53
CA THR A 64 3.28 5.48 8.03
C THR A 64 2.44 4.57 8.92
N LEU A 65 1.66 5.13 9.86
CA LEU A 65 0.78 4.35 10.75
C LEU A 65 -0.24 3.54 9.94
N TYR A 66 -0.88 4.14 8.93
CA TYR A 66 -1.82 3.42 8.07
C TYR A 66 -1.16 2.34 7.21
N ALA A 67 0.07 2.56 6.76
CA ALA A 67 0.81 1.60 5.97
C ALA A 67 1.35 0.43 6.80
N LEU A 68 1.48 0.59 8.14
CA LEU A 68 1.96 -0.46 9.03
C LEU A 68 1.06 -1.71 9.01
N LEU A 69 -0.28 -1.55 9.08
CA LEU A 69 -1.17 -2.71 9.18
C LEU A 69 -1.01 -3.69 8.01
N PRO A 70 -1.17 -3.26 6.72
CA PRO A 70 -1.01 -4.20 5.62
C PRO A 70 0.42 -4.79 5.57
N MET A 71 1.45 -4.04 5.95
CA MET A 71 2.82 -4.52 5.95
C MET A 71 3.05 -5.57 7.04
N VAL A 72 2.69 -5.29 8.29
CA VAL A 72 2.81 -6.21 9.42
C VAL A 72 2.03 -7.49 9.16
N LYS A 73 0.77 -7.36 8.76
CA LYS A 73 -0.13 -8.50 8.51
C LYS A 73 0.37 -9.40 7.40
N ASN A 74 0.78 -8.83 6.25
CA ASN A 74 1.25 -9.64 5.14
C ASN A 74 2.63 -10.27 5.41
N THR A 75 3.51 -9.60 6.15
CA THR A 75 4.79 -10.19 6.56
C THR A 75 4.57 -11.35 7.52
N HIS A 76 3.75 -11.16 8.55
CA HIS A 76 3.39 -12.22 9.50
C HIS A 76 2.73 -13.40 8.79
N THR A 77 1.68 -13.16 8.00
CA THR A 77 0.95 -14.21 7.27
C THR A 77 1.87 -14.92 6.27
N GLY A 78 2.72 -14.19 5.57
CA GLY A 78 3.67 -14.77 4.62
C GLY A 78 4.64 -15.74 5.28
N LEU A 79 5.16 -15.39 6.45
CA LEU A 79 6.07 -16.26 7.20
C LEU A 79 5.36 -17.47 7.83
N LYS A 80 4.14 -17.27 8.34
CA LYS A 80 3.34 -18.35 8.94
C LYS A 80 2.79 -19.35 7.92
N ASN A 81 2.65 -18.96 6.67
CA ASN A 81 2.21 -19.84 5.59
C ASN A 81 3.34 -20.69 4.97
N VAL A 82 4.57 -20.57 5.45
CA VAL A 82 5.65 -21.46 5.03
C VAL A 82 5.41 -22.84 5.59
N ASP A 83 5.54 -23.87 4.74
CA ASP A 83 5.31 -25.27 5.12
C ASP A 83 6.18 -25.65 6.34
N PRO A 84 5.56 -26.09 7.45
CA PRO A 84 6.26 -26.50 8.65
C PRO A 84 7.26 -27.63 8.40
N LEU A 85 6.97 -28.55 7.48
CA LEU A 85 7.87 -29.65 7.14
C LEU A 85 9.20 -29.16 6.60
N LEU A 86 9.23 -28.05 5.83
CA LEU A 86 10.47 -27.46 5.34
C LEU A 86 11.30 -26.86 6.47
N ILE A 87 10.62 -26.29 7.46
CA ILE A 87 11.28 -25.71 8.65
C ILE A 87 11.86 -26.81 9.52
N GLU A 88 11.08 -27.87 9.80
CA GLU A 88 11.50 -29.02 10.58
C GLU A 88 12.68 -29.78 9.94
N ALA A 89 12.61 -30.01 8.62
CA ALA A 89 13.69 -30.64 7.88
C ALA A 89 15.00 -29.81 7.97
N ALA A 90 14.91 -28.49 7.86
CA ALA A 90 16.08 -27.62 7.96
C ALA A 90 16.68 -27.61 9.38
N VAL A 91 15.84 -27.60 10.41
CA VAL A 91 16.28 -27.69 11.80
C VAL A 91 16.92 -29.07 12.07
N GLY A 92 16.33 -30.16 11.57
CA GLY A 92 16.87 -31.49 11.66
C GLY A 92 18.24 -31.65 10.99
N MET A 93 18.52 -30.87 9.94
CA MET A 93 19.83 -30.78 9.30
C MET A 93 20.83 -29.86 10.05
N GLY A 94 20.48 -29.36 11.25
CA GLY A 94 21.36 -28.52 12.06
C GLY A 94 21.33 -27.03 11.75
N SER A 95 20.34 -26.53 10.97
CA SER A 95 20.22 -25.09 10.71
C SER A 95 19.74 -24.34 11.96
N THR A 96 20.38 -23.21 12.25
CA THR A 96 19.93 -22.31 13.32
C THR A 96 18.63 -21.59 12.92
N ARG A 97 17.82 -21.12 13.90
CA ARG A 97 16.58 -20.37 13.65
C ARG A 97 16.79 -19.19 12.70
N PHE A 98 17.86 -18.44 12.87
CA PHE A 98 18.20 -17.31 11.99
C PHE A 98 18.53 -17.76 10.55
N GLN A 99 19.21 -18.90 10.40
CA GLN A 99 19.48 -19.46 9.06
C GLN A 99 18.20 -19.93 8.38
N VAL A 100 17.29 -20.58 9.12
CA VAL A 100 15.97 -20.99 8.63
C VAL A 100 15.17 -19.77 8.19
N LEU A 101 15.07 -18.73 9.03
CA LEU A 101 14.38 -17.49 8.70
C LEU A 101 14.93 -16.87 7.42
N ARG A 102 16.26 -16.65 7.34
CA ARG A 102 16.87 -15.89 6.24
C ARG A 102 16.96 -16.68 4.94
N ARG A 103 17.24 -18.00 5.00
CA ARG A 103 17.50 -18.81 3.80
C ARG A 103 16.28 -19.57 3.28
N ILE A 104 15.27 -19.79 4.12
CA ILE A 104 14.10 -20.60 3.79
C ILE A 104 12.81 -19.78 3.94
N ALA A 105 12.48 -19.36 5.17
CA ALA A 105 11.18 -18.77 5.45
C ALA A 105 10.99 -17.41 4.72
N LEU A 106 11.92 -16.48 4.86
CA LEU A 106 11.84 -15.17 4.20
C LEU A 106 11.75 -15.27 2.66
N PRO A 107 12.62 -16.03 1.98
CA PRO A 107 12.49 -16.21 0.54
C PRO A 107 11.19 -16.86 0.09
N LEU A 108 10.63 -17.79 0.87
CA LEU A 108 9.35 -18.42 0.56
C LEU A 108 8.15 -17.49 0.84
N ALA A 109 8.27 -16.63 1.86
CA ALA A 109 7.26 -15.64 2.22
C ALA A 109 7.27 -14.41 1.29
N MET A 110 8.35 -14.17 0.53
CA MET A 110 8.52 -12.96 -0.31
C MET A 110 7.35 -12.65 -1.23
N PRO A 111 6.67 -13.61 -1.88
CA PRO A 111 5.51 -13.30 -2.73
C PRO A 111 4.38 -12.62 -1.95
N VAL A 112 4.08 -13.10 -0.73
CA VAL A 112 3.04 -12.52 0.13
C VAL A 112 3.47 -11.16 0.68
N ILE A 113 4.73 -11.03 1.05
CA ILE A 113 5.32 -9.76 1.53
C ILE A 113 5.28 -8.70 0.42
N LEU A 114 5.67 -9.05 -0.80
CA LEU A 114 5.63 -8.13 -1.95
C LEU A 114 4.20 -7.72 -2.32
N ALA A 115 3.24 -8.65 -2.23
CA ALA A 115 1.83 -8.31 -2.39
C ALA A 115 1.36 -7.32 -1.31
N GLY A 116 1.83 -7.47 -0.08
CA GLY A 116 1.61 -6.51 1.02
C GLY A 116 2.19 -5.14 0.73
N ILE A 117 3.45 -5.07 0.28
CA ILE A 117 4.12 -3.82 -0.11
C ILE A 117 3.35 -3.12 -1.23
N ARG A 118 2.90 -3.85 -2.23
CA ARG A 118 2.10 -3.34 -3.33
C ARG A 118 0.79 -2.73 -2.85
N ASN A 119 0.04 -3.46 -2.03
CA ASN A 119 -1.25 -3.01 -1.51
C ASN A 119 -1.09 -1.76 -0.63
N MET A 120 -0.13 -1.77 0.32
CA MET A 120 0.10 -0.60 1.18
C MET A 120 0.57 0.62 0.38
N THR A 121 1.39 0.44 -0.66
CA THR A 121 1.91 1.54 -1.49
C THR A 121 0.77 2.24 -2.22
N THR A 122 -0.11 1.48 -2.89
CA THR A 122 -1.26 2.00 -3.61
C THR A 122 -2.19 2.77 -2.68
N MET A 123 -2.49 2.22 -1.53
CA MET A 123 -3.32 2.83 -0.50
C MET A 123 -2.67 4.10 0.08
N THR A 124 -1.37 4.08 0.36
CA THR A 124 -0.64 5.25 0.88
C THR A 124 -0.63 6.40 -0.13
N ILE A 125 -0.51 6.12 -1.43
CA ILE A 125 -0.61 7.14 -2.48
C ILE A 125 -2.01 7.76 -2.50
N ALA A 126 -3.07 6.96 -2.39
CA ALA A 126 -4.44 7.46 -2.34
C ALA A 126 -4.68 8.34 -1.09
N LEU A 127 -4.25 7.88 0.10
CA LEU A 127 -4.35 8.63 1.35
C LEU A 127 -3.51 9.92 1.35
N ALA A 128 -2.39 9.94 0.62
CA ALA A 128 -1.59 11.16 0.47
C ALA A 128 -2.35 12.30 -0.24
N GLY A 129 -3.35 11.99 -1.05
CA GLY A 129 -4.27 12.99 -1.60
C GLY A 129 -5.06 13.71 -0.53
N ILE A 130 -5.50 12.98 0.51
CA ILE A 130 -6.26 13.54 1.63
C ILE A 130 -5.37 14.37 2.57
N ALA A 131 -4.07 14.08 2.63
CA ALA A 131 -3.14 14.82 3.47
C ALA A 131 -3.02 16.32 3.11
N SER A 132 -3.44 16.73 1.92
CA SER A 132 -3.51 18.15 1.53
C SER A 132 -4.49 18.97 2.38
N PHE A 133 -5.51 18.32 2.99
CA PHE A 133 -6.48 18.98 3.89
C PHE A 133 -5.84 19.48 5.19
N ILE A 134 -4.68 18.93 5.56
CA ILE A 134 -3.89 19.37 6.72
C ILE A 134 -2.65 20.17 6.31
N GLY A 135 -2.67 20.76 5.12
CA GLY A 135 -1.56 21.59 4.63
C GLY A 135 -0.35 20.82 4.12
N ALA A 136 -0.44 19.50 3.90
CA ALA A 136 0.62 18.75 3.25
C ALA A 136 0.68 19.09 1.75
N GLY A 137 1.92 19.17 1.22
CA GLY A 137 2.16 19.42 -0.19
C GLY A 137 1.86 18.23 -1.09
N GLY A 138 1.80 18.46 -2.41
CA GLY A 138 1.69 17.42 -3.42
C GLY A 138 0.45 17.53 -4.30
N LEU A 139 0.15 16.45 -5.04
CA LEU A 139 -0.95 16.41 -6.00
C LEU A 139 -2.34 16.60 -5.36
N GLY A 140 -2.49 16.28 -4.07
CA GLY A 140 -3.74 16.47 -3.34
C GLY A 140 -4.16 17.94 -3.21
N ILE A 141 -3.23 18.90 -3.36
CA ILE A 141 -3.56 20.35 -3.34
C ILE A 141 -4.57 20.71 -4.44
N ALA A 142 -4.45 20.07 -5.62
CA ALA A 142 -5.40 20.31 -6.71
C ALA A 142 -6.81 19.87 -6.31
N ILE A 143 -6.94 18.72 -5.63
CA ILE A 143 -8.23 18.24 -5.10
C ILE A 143 -8.77 19.21 -4.05
N TYR A 144 -7.94 19.58 -3.08
CA TYR A 144 -8.32 20.49 -2.00
C TYR A 144 -8.79 21.85 -2.55
N ARG A 145 -8.01 22.45 -3.46
CA ARG A 145 -8.37 23.71 -4.12
C ARG A 145 -9.64 23.57 -4.94
N GLY A 146 -9.79 22.50 -5.73
CA GLY A 146 -11.00 22.24 -6.51
C GLY A 146 -12.26 22.20 -5.65
N ILE A 147 -12.18 21.55 -4.48
CA ILE A 147 -13.30 21.48 -3.53
C ILE A 147 -13.58 22.86 -2.91
N THR A 148 -12.55 23.56 -2.42
CA THR A 148 -12.71 24.84 -1.71
C THR A 148 -13.12 25.99 -2.62
N THR A 149 -12.77 25.95 -3.92
CA THR A 149 -13.16 26.95 -4.92
C THR A 149 -14.39 26.52 -5.75
N ASN A 150 -15.04 25.41 -5.38
CA ASN A 150 -16.17 24.84 -6.13
C ASN A 150 -15.86 24.61 -7.62
N ASN A 151 -14.61 24.28 -7.93
CA ASN A 151 -14.14 23.99 -9.28
C ASN A 151 -14.03 22.47 -9.48
N ALA A 152 -15.10 21.86 -10.02
CA ALA A 152 -15.17 20.42 -10.24
C ALA A 152 -14.08 19.91 -11.20
N ALA A 153 -13.71 20.68 -12.23
CA ALA A 153 -12.67 20.29 -13.19
C ALA A 153 -11.31 20.14 -12.49
N LEU A 154 -10.90 21.11 -11.66
CA LEU A 154 -9.65 21.06 -10.91
C LEU A 154 -9.60 19.90 -9.90
N ALA A 155 -10.72 19.62 -9.23
CA ALA A 155 -10.84 18.50 -8.31
C ALA A 155 -10.71 17.15 -9.06
N PHE A 156 -11.34 17.04 -10.23
CA PHE A 156 -11.27 15.88 -11.10
C PHE A 156 -9.87 15.64 -11.62
N ASP A 157 -9.19 16.67 -12.13
CA ASP A 157 -7.83 16.58 -12.65
C ASP A 157 -6.84 16.12 -11.56
N GLY A 158 -6.94 16.67 -10.36
CA GLY A 158 -6.15 16.26 -9.20
C GLY A 158 -6.36 14.79 -8.82
N SER A 159 -7.62 14.35 -8.82
CA SER A 159 -7.99 12.96 -8.51
C SER A 159 -7.48 11.99 -9.58
N LEU A 160 -7.59 12.37 -10.86
CA LEU A 160 -7.11 11.59 -11.99
C LEU A 160 -5.59 11.41 -11.95
N LEU A 161 -4.85 12.48 -11.63
CA LEU A 161 -3.38 12.40 -11.51
C LEU A 161 -2.95 11.46 -10.38
N ILE A 162 -3.63 11.50 -9.23
CA ILE A 162 -3.34 10.58 -8.11
C ILE A 162 -3.68 9.14 -8.51
N ALA A 163 -4.81 8.91 -9.17
CA ALA A 163 -5.19 7.59 -9.64
C ALA A 163 -4.18 7.03 -10.65
N CYS A 164 -3.73 7.84 -11.62
CA CYS A 164 -2.68 7.46 -12.58
C CYS A 164 -1.37 7.12 -11.86
N LEU A 165 -0.96 7.92 -10.88
CA LEU A 165 0.25 7.66 -10.09
C LEU A 165 0.14 6.36 -9.30
N ALA A 166 -1.01 6.09 -8.67
CA ALA A 166 -1.26 4.85 -7.94
C ALA A 166 -1.22 3.63 -8.87
N LEU A 167 -1.83 3.71 -10.06
CA LEU A 167 -1.80 2.66 -11.08
C LEU A 167 -0.40 2.41 -11.64
N LEU A 168 0.39 3.46 -11.85
CA LEU A 168 1.79 3.34 -12.26
C LEU A 168 2.61 2.64 -11.18
N ALA A 169 2.49 3.05 -9.93
CA ALA A 169 3.16 2.40 -8.81
C ALA A 169 2.76 0.92 -8.70
N ASP A 170 1.46 0.62 -8.78
CA ASP A 170 0.92 -0.74 -8.77
C ASP A 170 1.49 -1.60 -9.90
N THR A 171 1.52 -1.09 -11.12
CA THR A 171 2.06 -1.82 -12.28
C THR A 171 3.56 -2.06 -12.18
N VAL A 172 4.33 -1.10 -11.68
CA VAL A 172 5.78 -1.25 -11.46
C VAL A 172 6.04 -2.32 -10.41
N LEU A 173 5.37 -2.23 -9.25
CA LEU A 173 5.51 -3.21 -8.18
C LEU A 173 5.04 -4.61 -8.60
N ALA A 174 3.95 -4.72 -9.36
CA ALA A 174 3.48 -5.99 -9.93
C ALA A 174 4.50 -6.63 -10.89
N ARG A 175 5.25 -5.82 -11.64
CA ARG A 175 6.33 -6.33 -12.50
C ARG A 175 7.53 -6.79 -11.68
N LEU A 176 7.88 -6.08 -10.61
CA LEU A 176 8.93 -6.48 -9.68
C LEU A 176 8.58 -7.79 -8.97
N GLU A 177 7.37 -7.89 -8.43
CA GLU A 177 6.82 -9.10 -7.83
C GLU A 177 6.93 -10.30 -8.78
N LYS A 178 6.50 -10.14 -10.04
CA LYS A 178 6.60 -11.19 -11.05
C LYS A 178 8.05 -11.58 -11.36
N ARG A 179 8.98 -10.63 -11.44
CA ARG A 179 10.39 -10.95 -11.69
C ARG A 179 11.03 -11.77 -10.57
N VAL A 180 10.66 -11.46 -9.32
CA VAL A 180 11.12 -12.22 -8.14
C VAL A 180 10.50 -13.63 -8.14
N PHE A 181 9.22 -13.73 -8.54
CA PHE A 181 8.48 -14.99 -8.55
C PHE A 181 8.86 -15.91 -9.72
N LEU A 182 9.01 -15.36 -10.94
CA LEU A 182 9.32 -16.16 -12.16
C LEU A 182 10.73 -16.78 -12.11
N ARG A 183 11.63 -16.24 -11.30
CA ARG A 183 12.94 -16.85 -11.09
C ARG A 183 12.87 -18.19 -10.32
N ARG A 184 11.69 -18.54 -9.80
CA ARG A 184 11.48 -19.70 -8.90
C ARG A 184 10.40 -20.70 -9.33
N SER A 185 9.52 -20.37 -10.28
CA SER A 185 8.46 -21.28 -10.73
C SER A 185 8.30 -21.27 -12.24
N ASP A 186 8.94 -22.24 -12.88
CA ASP A 186 8.79 -22.56 -14.31
C ASP A 186 7.53 -23.42 -14.57
N THR A 187 6.44 -23.14 -13.88
CA THR A 187 5.17 -23.84 -14.10
C THR A 187 3.97 -22.93 -13.82
N ARG A 188 3.49 -22.20 -14.86
CA ARG A 188 2.09 -21.87 -15.13
C ARG A 188 1.94 -20.72 -16.11
N GLY A 189 2.17 -20.98 -17.39
CA GLY A 189 1.72 -20.14 -18.47
C GLY A 189 0.24 -20.30 -18.71
N ARG A 190 -0.62 -19.46 -18.11
CA ARG A 190 -2.01 -19.31 -18.63
C ARG A 190 -2.81 -18.10 -18.11
N ARG A 191 -2.20 -17.02 -17.59
CA ARG A 191 -3.02 -15.88 -17.11
C ARG A 191 -2.72 -14.53 -17.77
N ARG A 192 -2.11 -14.54 -18.95
CA ARG A 192 -1.63 -13.29 -19.63
C ARG A 192 -2.71 -12.50 -20.37
N ARG A 193 -3.91 -13.07 -20.61
CA ARG A 193 -4.93 -12.45 -21.48
C ARG A 193 -5.98 -11.60 -20.77
N SER A 194 -6.23 -11.81 -19.45
CA SER A 194 -7.27 -11.09 -18.73
C SER A 194 -6.85 -9.70 -18.25
N TRP A 195 -5.59 -9.50 -17.93
CA TRP A 195 -5.08 -8.24 -17.37
C TRP A 195 -5.03 -7.08 -18.38
N ARG A 196 -4.77 -7.38 -19.65
CA ARG A 196 -4.82 -6.35 -20.71
C ARG A 196 -6.25 -5.85 -20.94
N ARG A 197 -7.25 -6.71 -20.75
CA ARG A 197 -8.66 -6.34 -20.82
C ARG A 197 -9.10 -5.51 -19.61
N LEU A 198 -8.67 -5.85 -18.41
CA LEU A 198 -8.98 -5.09 -17.20
C LEU A 198 -8.30 -3.70 -17.21
N ALA A 199 -7.05 -3.60 -17.63
CA ALA A 199 -6.36 -2.34 -17.82
C ALA A 199 -7.01 -1.47 -18.92
N ALA A 200 -7.49 -2.06 -19.99
CA ALA A 200 -8.21 -1.34 -21.05
C ALA A 200 -9.60 -0.86 -20.56
N ILE A 201 -10.30 -1.67 -19.76
CA ILE A 201 -11.60 -1.30 -19.17
C ILE A 201 -11.43 -0.18 -18.14
N SER A 202 -10.41 -0.23 -17.28
CA SER A 202 -10.15 0.85 -16.32
C SER A 202 -9.76 2.15 -17.02
N LEU A 203 -8.95 2.07 -18.09
CA LEU A 203 -8.60 3.24 -18.89
C LEU A 203 -9.82 3.82 -19.62
N ALA A 204 -10.69 2.96 -20.15
CA ALA A 204 -11.92 3.36 -20.82
C ALA A 204 -12.94 4.00 -19.86
N LEU A 205 -13.06 3.48 -18.63
CA LEU A 205 -13.91 4.07 -17.58
C LEU A 205 -13.40 5.43 -17.12
N VAL A 206 -12.10 5.60 -16.99
CA VAL A 206 -11.46 6.88 -16.65
C VAL A 206 -11.64 7.89 -17.78
N ALA A 207 -11.48 7.47 -19.04
CA ALA A 207 -11.70 8.33 -20.21
C ALA A 207 -13.19 8.72 -20.36
N ALA A 208 -14.10 7.78 -20.14
CA ALA A 208 -15.55 8.04 -20.19
C ALA A 208 -16.02 8.97 -19.06
N GLY A 209 -15.47 8.80 -17.84
CA GLY A 209 -15.73 9.70 -16.71
C GLY A 209 -15.21 11.12 -16.97
N GLY A 210 -14.02 11.24 -17.58
CA GLY A 210 -13.45 12.53 -17.99
C GLY A 210 -14.28 13.24 -19.07
N ALA A 211 -14.72 12.51 -20.07
CA ALA A 211 -15.58 13.04 -21.13
C ALA A 211 -16.96 13.49 -20.59
N TYR A 212 -17.52 12.73 -19.63
CA TYR A 212 -18.80 13.09 -19.00
C TYR A 212 -18.68 14.35 -18.13
N ALA A 213 -17.61 14.48 -17.34
CA ALA A 213 -17.34 15.67 -16.53
C ALA A 213 -17.10 16.91 -17.39
N PHE A 214 -16.36 16.78 -18.50
CA PHE A 214 -16.16 17.84 -19.49
C PHE A 214 -17.46 18.27 -20.16
N PHE A 215 -18.35 17.34 -20.49
CA PHE A 215 -19.65 17.63 -21.10
C PHE A 215 -20.61 18.34 -20.11
N GLN A 216 -20.55 17.99 -18.80
CA GLN A 216 -21.33 18.70 -17.79
C GLN A 216 -20.82 20.13 -17.52
N SER A 217 -19.49 20.33 -17.53
CA SER A 217 -18.91 21.67 -17.34
C SER A 217 -19.26 22.63 -18.49
N THR A 218 -19.34 22.11 -19.72
CA THR A 218 -19.76 22.90 -20.90
C THR A 218 -21.26 23.26 -20.86
N LYS A 219 -22.12 22.41 -20.28
CA LYS A 219 -23.54 22.74 -20.09
C LYS A 219 -23.83 23.73 -18.97
N ALA A 220 -22.93 23.82 -17.96
CA ALA A 220 -23.10 24.78 -16.86
C ALA A 220 -22.55 26.17 -17.21
N ALA A 221 -21.86 26.32 -18.34
CA ALA A 221 -21.29 27.58 -18.84
C ALA A 221 -22.15 28.27 -19.91
N VAL A 222 -23.29 27.68 -20.28
CA VAL A 222 -24.36 28.25 -21.15
C VAL A 222 -25.64 28.50 -20.32
#